data_e3c5ff2b33e08fa10bb88496b16e2db6
#
_entry.id   e3c5ff2b33e08fa10bb88496b16e2db6
#
_cell.length_a   1.000
_cell.length_b   1.000
_cell.length_c   1.000
_cell.angle_alpha   90.00
_cell.angle_beta   90.00
_cell.angle_gamma   90.00
#
_symmetry.space_group_name_H-M   'P 1'
#
loop_
_entity.id
_entity.type
_entity.pdbx_description
1 polymer ?
#
loop_
_entity_poly.entity_id
_entity_poly.type
_entity_poly.pdbx_seq_one_letter_code
_entity_poly.pdbx_strand_id
1 'polypeptide(L)'
;MEDGDEGAVYRMCGMLLGGKENRRALSGVEYIASGGFPDTAYRLLHWSDRFGLSADKLLDAYADFGERGFLAAQTALMRYYAERNDLQFLYWAQCAAPQSPEAQYLIARQYALAGNWEKALNWYNQAASQGWSQACLQLGKSFLYGCGVSADSAQAEVYLEYAAEHGWVEAQILLADLLAAKGNQDALSWYRLAAVQGNAAAQTALARQYLTGKLTDRDPLQAFKYARTAADRQFPDALCLMGDLCRYGLGIRPDLSAAQQYYRHAAALGSMAAVQKLLSEAALHQPEHYEKLKSEALQRQETEQLCRSAAACLDGIGQKKDYARARQLYLEAAVCNHADAAAGLGKIYYHGLGIPADAGSAAYWFGIAAEQNHPEAQYYSAFLLYHGQGTAMNVPAAYDYLQAAADNGYGNPQELRAILEQWQCER
;
A
#
# COMPACT_ATOMS: atom_id res chain seq x y z
N MET A 1 34.92 -15.60 0.86
CA MET A 1 34.25 -14.44 0.22
C MET A 1 33.31 -13.92 1.26
N GLU A 2 33.80 -12.94 2.01
CA GLU A 2 33.08 -12.31 3.10
C GLU A 2 32.10 -11.27 2.53
N ASP A 3 31.01 -11.06 3.22
CA ASP A 3 29.91 -10.13 2.98
C ASP A 3 30.39 -8.78 2.41
N GLY A 4 30.22 -8.52 1.14
CA GLY A 4 30.46 -7.17 0.71
C GLY A 4 30.63 -6.88 -0.77
N ASP A 5 30.74 -7.83 -1.67
CA ASP A 5 30.86 -7.49 -3.09
C ASP A 5 29.79 -8.18 -3.96
N GLU A 6 28.51 -7.93 -3.65
CA GLU A 6 27.40 -8.26 -4.55
C GLU A 6 27.67 -7.71 -5.96
N GLY A 7 28.24 -6.50 -6.07
CA GLY A 7 28.61 -5.88 -7.33
C GLY A 7 29.70 -6.66 -8.10
N ALA A 8 30.61 -7.39 -7.42
CA ALA A 8 31.59 -8.24 -8.08
C ALA A 8 30.94 -9.52 -8.61
N VAL A 9 30.00 -10.10 -7.86
CA VAL A 9 29.22 -11.26 -8.30
C VAL A 9 28.38 -10.91 -9.53
N TYR A 10 27.73 -9.73 -9.52
CA TYR A 10 26.96 -9.21 -10.67
C TYR A 10 27.85 -9.01 -11.90
N ARG A 11 28.97 -8.32 -11.74
CA ARG A 11 29.94 -8.10 -12.84
C ARG A 11 30.46 -9.41 -13.39
N MET A 12 30.78 -10.36 -12.51
CA MET A 12 31.30 -11.69 -12.91
C MET A 12 30.24 -12.50 -13.65
N CYS A 13 29.00 -12.54 -13.16
CA CYS A 13 27.90 -13.21 -13.86
C CYS A 13 27.54 -12.52 -15.19
N GLY A 14 27.53 -11.19 -15.25
CA GLY A 14 27.33 -10.43 -16.48
C GLY A 14 28.40 -10.65 -17.54
N MET A 15 29.68 -10.69 -17.15
CA MET A 15 30.78 -11.02 -18.05
C MET A 15 30.76 -12.47 -18.54
N LEU A 16 30.29 -13.39 -17.70
CA LEU A 16 30.25 -14.82 -18.01
C LEU A 16 29.04 -15.19 -18.89
N LEU A 17 27.89 -14.52 -18.74
CA LEU A 17 26.70 -14.77 -19.55
C LEU A 17 26.74 -14.07 -20.92
N GLY A 18 27.56 -13.04 -21.09
CA GLY A 18 27.72 -12.29 -22.35
C GLY A 18 28.53 -12.97 -23.45
N GLY A 19 29.14 -14.13 -23.22
CA GLY A 19 29.96 -14.84 -24.23
C GLY A 19 29.97 -16.34 -24.06
N LYS A 20 29.66 -17.10 -25.11
CA LYS A 20 29.70 -18.53 -25.31
C LYS A 20 29.48 -19.38 -24.07
N GLU A 21 28.62 -20.40 -24.14
CA GLU A 21 28.31 -21.42 -23.10
C GLU A 21 29.49 -21.68 -22.16
N ASN A 22 29.47 -21.04 -21.00
CA ASN A 22 30.57 -21.10 -20.08
C ASN A 22 30.13 -21.88 -18.83
N ARG A 23 30.63 -23.12 -18.67
CA ARG A 23 30.41 -23.94 -17.46
C ARG A 23 30.70 -23.18 -16.17
N ARG A 24 31.63 -22.18 -16.21
CA ARG A 24 31.94 -21.31 -15.07
C ARG A 24 30.82 -20.34 -14.73
N ALA A 25 30.04 -19.87 -15.71
CA ALA A 25 28.86 -18.99 -15.45
C ALA A 25 27.74 -19.77 -14.77
N LEU A 26 27.45 -20.97 -15.27
CA LEU A 26 26.46 -21.87 -14.65
C LEU A 26 26.86 -22.25 -13.23
N SER A 27 28.14 -22.54 -12.97
CA SER A 27 28.61 -22.82 -11.60
C SER A 27 28.52 -21.61 -10.67
N GLY A 28 28.63 -20.39 -11.18
CA GLY A 28 28.38 -19.14 -10.41
C GLY A 28 26.91 -18.97 -10.06
N VAL A 29 26.02 -19.21 -11.02
CA VAL A 29 24.56 -19.19 -10.80
C VAL A 29 24.16 -20.31 -9.82
N GLU A 30 24.70 -21.49 -9.96
CA GLU A 30 24.48 -22.61 -9.03
C GLU A 30 24.97 -22.29 -7.60
N TYR A 31 26.11 -21.61 -7.48
CA TYR A 31 26.63 -21.16 -6.18
C TYR A 31 25.67 -20.16 -5.52
N ILE A 32 25.11 -19.19 -6.28
CA ILE A 32 24.13 -18.23 -5.76
C ILE A 32 22.84 -18.95 -5.36
N ALA A 33 22.35 -19.86 -6.20
CA ALA A 33 21.14 -20.61 -5.94
C ALA A 33 21.28 -21.56 -4.72
N SER A 34 22.44 -22.24 -4.60
CA SER A 34 22.71 -23.17 -3.50
C SER A 34 23.17 -22.50 -2.21
N GLY A 35 23.78 -21.31 -2.31
CA GLY A 35 24.33 -20.57 -1.18
C GLY A 35 23.30 -19.83 -0.32
N GLY A 36 22.01 -19.85 -0.70
CA GLY A 36 20.95 -19.22 0.08
C GLY A 36 20.88 -17.69 -0.10
N PHE A 37 21.23 -17.17 -1.27
CA PHE A 37 21.18 -15.75 -1.62
C PHE A 37 19.96 -15.40 -2.52
N PRO A 38 18.72 -15.39 -2.00
CA PRO A 38 17.52 -15.21 -2.81
C PRO A 38 17.44 -13.81 -3.47
N ASP A 39 17.92 -12.77 -2.80
CA ASP A 39 17.91 -11.41 -3.32
C ASP A 39 18.89 -11.27 -4.50
N THR A 40 20.07 -11.85 -4.39
CA THR A 40 21.05 -11.84 -5.48
C THR A 40 20.56 -12.66 -6.68
N ALA A 41 19.92 -13.80 -6.44
CA ALA A 41 19.31 -14.62 -7.48
C ALA A 41 18.20 -13.88 -8.22
N TYR A 42 17.31 -13.21 -7.47
CA TYR A 42 16.22 -12.41 -8.02
C TYR A 42 16.74 -11.22 -8.84
N ARG A 43 17.70 -10.46 -8.33
CA ARG A 43 18.31 -9.34 -9.05
C ARG A 43 18.97 -9.78 -10.34
N LEU A 44 19.62 -10.91 -10.38
CA LEU A 44 20.21 -11.47 -11.61
C LEU A 44 19.15 -11.76 -12.68
N LEU A 45 18.01 -12.35 -12.29
CA LEU A 45 16.88 -12.56 -13.19
C LEU A 45 16.31 -11.26 -13.72
N HIS A 46 16.14 -10.27 -12.86
CA HIS A 46 15.59 -8.98 -13.21
C HIS A 46 16.52 -8.19 -14.15
N TRP A 47 17.83 -8.25 -13.93
CA TRP A 47 18.80 -7.52 -14.74
C TRP A 47 19.15 -8.21 -16.07
N SER A 48 18.87 -9.51 -16.20
CA SER A 48 19.11 -10.20 -17.47
C SER A 48 18.32 -9.59 -18.62
N ASP A 49 17.06 -9.22 -18.38
CA ASP A 49 16.20 -8.52 -19.35
C ASP A 49 16.79 -7.18 -19.78
N ARG A 50 17.43 -6.47 -18.85
CA ARG A 50 17.97 -5.12 -19.06
C ARG A 50 19.30 -5.10 -19.83
N PHE A 51 20.12 -6.15 -19.65
CA PHE A 51 21.43 -6.23 -20.29
C PHE A 51 21.46 -7.08 -21.56
N GLY A 52 20.30 -7.46 -22.10
CA GLY A 52 20.19 -8.27 -23.30
C GLY A 52 20.79 -9.68 -23.13
N LEU A 53 20.95 -10.12 -21.89
CA LEU A 53 21.29 -11.49 -21.58
C LEU A 53 20.06 -12.34 -21.88
N SER A 54 20.25 -13.51 -22.47
CA SER A 54 19.14 -14.43 -22.77
C SER A 54 18.46 -14.83 -21.45
N ALA A 55 17.41 -14.07 -21.09
CA ALA A 55 16.62 -14.30 -19.89
C ALA A 55 16.12 -15.74 -19.82
N ASP A 56 15.77 -16.33 -20.96
CA ASP A 56 15.28 -17.69 -21.06
C ASP A 56 16.28 -18.72 -20.52
N LYS A 57 17.57 -18.59 -20.87
CA LYS A 57 18.60 -19.53 -20.37
C LYS A 57 18.83 -19.41 -18.87
N LEU A 58 18.72 -18.20 -18.33
CA LEU A 58 18.86 -17.98 -16.90
C LEU A 58 17.64 -18.49 -16.15
N LEU A 59 16.44 -18.27 -16.69
CA LEU A 59 15.19 -18.80 -16.16
C LEU A 59 15.19 -20.33 -16.15
N ASP A 60 15.63 -20.96 -17.25
CA ASP A 60 15.75 -22.42 -17.33
C ASP A 60 16.73 -22.97 -16.27
N ALA A 61 17.87 -22.30 -16.09
CA ALA A 61 18.84 -22.70 -15.07
C ALA A 61 18.27 -22.55 -13.64
N TYR A 62 17.59 -21.44 -13.35
CA TYR A 62 16.93 -21.26 -12.04
C TYR A 62 15.77 -22.21 -11.85
N ALA A 63 15.03 -22.58 -12.91
CA ALA A 63 13.98 -23.59 -12.84
C ALA A 63 14.56 -24.97 -12.48
N ASP A 64 15.66 -25.38 -13.11
CA ASP A 64 16.36 -26.63 -12.76
C ASP A 64 16.82 -26.62 -11.28
N PHE A 65 17.43 -25.52 -10.83
CA PHE A 65 17.83 -25.40 -9.43
C PHE A 65 16.64 -25.37 -8.47
N GLY A 66 15.54 -24.70 -8.85
CA GLY A 66 14.29 -24.67 -8.07
C GLY A 66 13.66 -26.05 -7.93
N GLU A 67 13.64 -26.86 -9.02
CA GLU A 67 13.16 -28.24 -9.01
C GLU A 67 14.04 -29.15 -8.16
N ARG A 68 15.35 -28.89 -8.10
CA ARG A 68 16.31 -29.56 -7.21
C ARG A 68 16.15 -29.14 -5.73
N GLY A 69 15.24 -28.21 -5.43
CA GLY A 69 14.87 -27.81 -4.07
C GLY A 69 15.69 -26.66 -3.49
N PHE A 70 16.45 -25.91 -4.31
CA PHE A 70 17.19 -24.75 -3.82
C PHE A 70 16.24 -23.58 -3.55
N LEU A 71 16.06 -23.26 -2.26
CA LEU A 71 15.13 -22.24 -1.80
C LEU A 71 15.37 -20.86 -2.45
N ALA A 72 16.65 -20.49 -2.62
CA ALA A 72 16.99 -19.19 -3.22
C ALA A 72 16.53 -19.10 -4.68
N ALA A 73 16.62 -20.19 -5.45
CA ALA A 73 16.12 -20.24 -6.81
C ALA A 73 14.59 -20.19 -6.85
N GLN A 74 13.93 -20.95 -5.97
CA GLN A 74 12.45 -20.95 -5.86
C GLN A 74 11.90 -19.57 -5.50
N THR A 75 12.49 -18.88 -4.52
CA THR A 75 12.09 -17.53 -4.12
C THR A 75 12.40 -16.49 -5.19
N ALA A 76 13.50 -16.59 -5.89
CA ALA A 76 13.84 -15.70 -7.00
C ALA A 76 12.85 -15.84 -8.16
N LEU A 77 12.50 -17.06 -8.55
CA LEU A 77 11.50 -17.33 -9.59
C LEU A 77 10.10 -16.88 -9.15
N MET A 78 9.75 -17.16 -7.90
CA MET A 78 8.49 -16.70 -7.32
C MET A 78 8.33 -15.18 -7.44
N ARG A 79 9.34 -14.41 -7.01
CA ARG A 79 9.33 -12.94 -7.11
C ARG A 79 9.29 -12.47 -8.56
N TYR A 80 10.10 -13.06 -9.43
CA TYR A 80 10.16 -12.75 -10.86
C TYR A 80 8.82 -12.91 -11.56
N TYR A 81 8.11 -14.03 -11.31
CA TYR A 81 6.80 -14.28 -11.88
C TYR A 81 5.67 -13.51 -11.17
N ALA A 82 5.81 -13.20 -9.89
CA ALA A 82 4.85 -12.36 -9.16
C ALA A 82 4.76 -10.95 -9.73
N GLU A 83 5.89 -10.34 -10.11
CA GLU A 83 5.91 -9.02 -10.74
C GLU A 83 5.26 -9.01 -12.12
N ARG A 84 5.35 -10.11 -12.84
CA ARG A 84 4.79 -10.27 -14.19
C ARG A 84 3.35 -10.78 -14.18
N ASN A 85 2.78 -10.97 -13.00
CA ASN A 85 1.44 -11.52 -12.81
C ASN A 85 1.22 -12.87 -13.51
N ASP A 86 2.30 -13.66 -13.61
CA ASP A 86 2.31 -14.96 -14.30
C ASP A 86 1.83 -16.07 -13.35
N LEU A 87 1.06 -17.01 -13.89
CA LEU A 87 0.54 -18.17 -13.14
C LEU A 87 1.64 -19.06 -12.55
N GLN A 88 2.83 -19.06 -13.13
CA GLN A 88 4.00 -19.79 -12.63
C GLN A 88 4.44 -19.31 -11.23
N PHE A 89 4.10 -18.07 -10.86
CA PHE A 89 4.30 -17.56 -9.52
C PHE A 89 3.74 -18.50 -8.44
N LEU A 90 2.50 -18.99 -8.60
CA LEU A 90 1.88 -19.88 -7.60
C LEU A 90 2.61 -21.21 -7.48
N TYR A 91 3.10 -21.77 -8.59
CA TYR A 91 3.89 -23.00 -8.58
C TYR A 91 5.16 -22.81 -7.73
N TRP A 92 5.95 -21.78 -8.02
CA TRP A 92 7.20 -21.53 -7.30
C TRP A 92 6.97 -21.09 -5.85
N ALA A 93 5.90 -20.35 -5.58
CA ALA A 93 5.49 -20.03 -4.22
C ALA A 93 5.15 -21.29 -3.41
N GLN A 94 4.45 -22.26 -4.00
CA GLN A 94 4.15 -23.54 -3.34
C GLN A 94 5.41 -24.36 -3.09
N CYS A 95 6.36 -24.36 -4.01
CA CYS A 95 7.64 -25.04 -3.82
C CYS A 95 8.47 -24.43 -2.68
N ALA A 96 8.48 -23.09 -2.57
CA ALA A 96 9.23 -22.37 -1.54
C ALA A 96 8.53 -22.36 -0.17
N ALA A 97 7.20 -22.49 -0.13
CA ALA A 97 6.37 -22.34 1.07
C ALA A 97 6.82 -23.15 2.30
N PRO A 98 7.35 -24.40 2.19
CA PRO A 98 7.80 -25.13 3.37
C PRO A 98 8.91 -24.45 4.18
N GLN A 99 9.69 -23.56 3.55
CA GLN A 99 10.87 -22.93 4.15
C GLN A 99 10.85 -21.40 4.07
N SER A 100 9.89 -20.79 3.32
CA SER A 100 9.84 -19.35 3.08
C SER A 100 8.55 -18.77 3.64
N PRO A 101 8.61 -17.96 4.70
CA PRO A 101 7.44 -17.24 5.21
C PRO A 101 6.93 -16.19 4.22
N GLU A 102 7.79 -15.65 3.37
CA GLU A 102 7.40 -14.77 2.26
C GLU A 102 6.49 -15.49 1.27
N ALA A 103 6.88 -16.71 0.85
CA ALA A 103 6.06 -17.52 -0.06
C ALA A 103 4.70 -17.87 0.55
N GLN A 104 4.66 -18.22 1.82
CA GLN A 104 3.43 -18.46 2.57
C GLN A 104 2.53 -17.21 2.60
N TYR A 105 3.11 -16.04 2.89
CA TYR A 105 2.39 -14.77 2.86
C TYR A 105 1.81 -14.45 1.48
N LEU A 106 2.58 -14.64 0.41
CA LEU A 106 2.12 -14.37 -0.95
C LEU A 106 1.01 -15.34 -1.40
N ILE A 107 1.10 -16.62 -1.02
CA ILE A 107 0.01 -17.59 -1.23
C ILE A 107 -1.23 -17.16 -0.45
N ALA A 108 -1.07 -16.77 0.82
CA ALA A 108 -2.17 -16.27 1.64
C ALA A 108 -2.87 -15.08 1.01
N ARG A 109 -2.09 -14.12 0.50
CA ARG A 109 -2.59 -12.94 -0.20
C ARG A 109 -3.41 -13.33 -1.43
N GLN A 110 -2.98 -14.29 -2.22
CA GLN A 110 -3.74 -14.78 -3.38
C GLN A 110 -5.07 -15.43 -2.96
N TYR A 111 -5.06 -16.24 -1.89
CA TYR A 111 -6.30 -16.78 -1.36
C TYR A 111 -7.23 -15.70 -0.80
N ALA A 112 -6.71 -14.69 -0.14
CA ALA A 112 -7.47 -13.54 0.34
C ALA A 112 -8.11 -12.77 -0.84
N LEU A 113 -7.34 -12.47 -1.89
CA LEU A 113 -7.84 -11.85 -3.12
C LEU A 113 -8.91 -12.72 -3.80
N ALA A 114 -8.75 -14.05 -3.76
CA ALA A 114 -9.77 -14.98 -4.25
C ALA A 114 -10.98 -15.13 -3.30
N GLY A 115 -11.01 -14.45 -2.13
CA GLY A 115 -12.07 -14.52 -1.12
C GLY A 115 -12.10 -15.81 -0.31
N ASN A 116 -11.10 -16.65 -0.46
CA ASN A 116 -10.98 -17.86 0.34
C ASN A 116 -10.20 -17.53 1.63
N TRP A 117 -10.92 -16.84 2.53
CA TRP A 117 -10.33 -16.37 3.78
C TRP A 117 -9.86 -17.49 4.70
N GLU A 118 -10.53 -18.64 4.69
CA GLU A 118 -10.12 -19.80 5.49
C GLU A 118 -8.71 -20.27 5.13
N LYS A 119 -8.45 -20.47 3.83
CA LYS A 119 -7.10 -20.83 3.36
C LYS A 119 -6.11 -19.70 3.54
N ALA A 120 -6.53 -18.45 3.30
CA ALA A 120 -5.68 -17.28 3.49
C ALA A 120 -5.18 -17.18 4.93
N LEU A 121 -6.07 -17.28 5.90
CA LEU A 121 -5.73 -17.22 7.33
C LEU A 121 -4.80 -18.35 7.77
N ASN A 122 -5.00 -19.56 7.24
CA ASN A 122 -4.08 -20.67 7.51
C ASN A 122 -2.65 -20.35 7.06
N TRP A 123 -2.50 -19.83 5.86
CA TRP A 123 -1.19 -19.46 5.33
C TRP A 123 -0.60 -18.23 6.02
N TYR A 124 -1.42 -17.21 6.35
CA TYR A 124 -0.96 -16.07 7.16
C TYR A 124 -0.48 -16.50 8.54
N ASN A 125 -1.17 -17.44 9.20
CA ASN A 125 -0.75 -17.98 10.50
C ASN A 125 0.59 -18.73 10.39
N GLN A 126 0.80 -19.50 9.33
CA GLN A 126 2.09 -20.18 9.10
C GLN A 126 3.23 -19.17 8.90
N ALA A 127 3.02 -18.14 8.08
CA ALA A 127 4.02 -17.09 7.88
C ALA A 127 4.28 -16.30 9.18
N ALA A 128 3.23 -15.95 9.92
CA ALA A 128 3.34 -15.22 11.18
C ALA A 128 4.07 -16.04 12.25
N SER A 129 3.85 -17.36 12.32
CA SER A 129 4.57 -18.24 13.26
C SER A 129 6.09 -18.31 12.99
N GLN A 130 6.53 -17.98 11.77
CA GLN A 130 7.93 -17.84 11.39
C GLN A 130 8.43 -16.38 11.52
N GLY A 131 7.64 -15.48 12.12
CA GLY A 131 8.04 -14.10 12.37
C GLY A 131 7.83 -13.15 11.19
N TRP A 132 7.01 -13.51 10.19
CA TRP A 132 6.73 -12.61 9.07
C TRP A 132 5.75 -11.51 9.49
N SER A 133 6.28 -10.32 9.77
CA SER A 133 5.52 -9.19 10.34
C SER A 133 4.38 -8.69 9.45
N GLN A 134 4.53 -8.81 8.12
CA GLN A 134 3.48 -8.47 7.16
C GLN A 134 2.26 -9.40 7.27
N ALA A 135 2.49 -10.69 7.58
CA ALA A 135 1.40 -11.62 7.85
C ALA A 135 0.69 -11.28 9.15
N CYS A 136 1.44 -10.86 10.17
CA CYS A 136 0.86 -10.38 11.43
C CYS A 136 -0.02 -9.15 11.21
N LEU A 137 0.39 -8.19 10.38
CA LEU A 137 -0.45 -7.06 10.00
C LEU A 137 -1.78 -7.51 9.37
N GLN A 138 -1.75 -8.48 8.44
CA GLN A 138 -2.97 -8.97 7.80
C GLN A 138 -3.86 -9.76 8.75
N LEU A 139 -3.28 -10.56 9.66
CA LEU A 139 -4.02 -11.23 10.72
C LEU A 139 -4.67 -10.23 11.68
N GLY A 140 -3.91 -9.21 12.10
CA GLY A 140 -4.42 -8.13 12.95
C GLY A 140 -5.62 -7.43 12.32
N LYS A 141 -5.56 -7.10 11.02
CA LYS A 141 -6.69 -6.57 10.25
C LYS A 141 -7.85 -7.56 10.19
N SER A 142 -7.58 -8.83 9.95
CA SER A 142 -8.62 -9.87 9.85
C SER A 142 -9.39 -10.01 11.16
N PHE A 143 -8.71 -9.99 12.31
CA PHE A 143 -9.36 -10.01 13.61
C PHE A 143 -10.03 -8.67 13.96
N LEU A 144 -9.49 -7.54 13.52
CA LEU A 144 -10.10 -6.23 13.78
C LEU A 144 -11.43 -6.06 13.03
N TYR A 145 -11.47 -6.48 11.78
CA TYR A 145 -12.62 -6.27 10.87
C TYR A 145 -13.51 -7.51 10.69
N GLY A 146 -13.15 -8.64 11.26
CA GLY A 146 -13.91 -9.88 11.10
C GLY A 146 -13.79 -10.50 9.71
N CYS A 147 -12.65 -10.34 9.02
CA CYS A 147 -12.46 -10.92 7.69
C CYS A 147 -12.07 -12.40 7.78
N GLY A 148 -13.00 -13.29 7.50
CA GLY A 148 -12.82 -14.75 7.56
C GLY A 148 -12.73 -15.35 8.96
N VAL A 149 -12.77 -14.54 10.00
CA VAL A 149 -12.84 -14.90 11.41
C VAL A 149 -13.82 -13.98 12.13
N SER A 150 -14.31 -14.38 13.30
CA SER A 150 -15.04 -13.46 14.16
C SER A 150 -14.12 -12.32 14.61
N ALA A 151 -14.66 -11.10 14.64
CA ALA A 151 -13.89 -9.95 15.13
C ALA A 151 -13.49 -10.16 16.59
N ASP A 152 -12.20 -10.00 16.87
CA ASP A 152 -11.59 -10.12 18.19
C ASP A 152 -10.50 -9.08 18.38
N SER A 153 -10.83 -8.03 19.14
CA SER A 153 -9.92 -6.92 19.38
C SER A 153 -8.69 -7.28 20.22
N ALA A 154 -8.75 -8.36 21.02
CA ALA A 154 -7.61 -8.81 21.82
C ALA A 154 -6.61 -9.56 20.93
N GLN A 155 -7.09 -10.43 20.05
CA GLN A 155 -6.23 -11.08 19.06
C GLN A 155 -5.65 -10.07 18.07
N ALA A 156 -6.46 -9.11 17.62
CA ALA A 156 -5.98 -8.03 16.74
C ALA A 156 -4.83 -7.25 17.38
N GLU A 157 -4.94 -6.91 18.66
CA GLU A 157 -3.89 -6.19 19.40
C GLU A 157 -2.56 -6.93 19.39
N VAL A 158 -2.54 -8.22 19.69
CA VAL A 158 -1.31 -9.04 19.72
C VAL A 158 -0.60 -9.04 18.35
N TYR A 159 -1.36 -9.27 17.28
CA TYR A 159 -0.77 -9.32 15.94
C TYR A 159 -0.34 -7.93 15.44
N LEU A 160 -1.14 -6.89 15.74
CA LEU A 160 -0.80 -5.51 15.37
C LEU A 160 0.41 -4.99 16.15
N GLU A 161 0.55 -5.36 17.42
CA GLU A 161 1.71 -5.00 18.25
C GLU A 161 3.00 -5.55 17.63
N TYR A 162 3.03 -6.84 17.30
CA TYR A 162 4.19 -7.43 16.63
C TYR A 162 4.52 -6.73 15.31
N ALA A 163 3.53 -6.46 14.47
CA ALA A 163 3.75 -5.75 13.20
C ALA A 163 4.21 -4.29 13.41
N ALA A 164 3.66 -3.60 14.42
CA ALA A 164 4.01 -2.23 14.75
C ALA A 164 5.45 -2.09 15.26
N GLU A 165 5.93 -3.04 16.08
CA GLU A 165 7.31 -3.13 16.53
C GLU A 165 8.29 -3.33 15.38
N HIS A 166 7.86 -4.02 14.32
CA HIS A 166 8.63 -4.23 13.08
C HIS A 166 8.51 -3.07 12.08
N GLY A 167 7.98 -1.93 12.50
CA GLY A 167 8.00 -0.68 11.73
C GLY A 167 6.84 -0.47 10.76
N TRP A 168 5.83 -1.36 10.73
CA TRP A 168 4.66 -1.17 9.88
C TRP A 168 3.81 0.01 10.39
N VAL A 169 3.87 1.14 9.66
CA VAL A 169 3.15 2.37 10.04
C VAL A 169 1.64 2.13 10.14
N GLU A 170 1.09 1.33 9.23
CA GLU A 170 -0.34 0.97 9.27
C GLU A 170 -0.69 0.21 10.55
N ALA A 171 0.16 -0.74 10.98
CA ALA A 171 -0.04 -1.46 12.23
C ALA A 171 0.06 -0.52 13.44
N GLN A 172 1.01 0.42 13.43
CA GLN A 172 1.16 1.41 14.49
C GLN A 172 -0.09 2.26 14.66
N ILE A 173 -0.71 2.70 13.55
CA ILE A 173 -1.94 3.49 13.60
C ILE A 173 -3.12 2.65 14.07
N LEU A 174 -3.31 1.46 13.52
CA LEU A 174 -4.42 0.58 13.90
C LEU A 174 -4.34 0.16 15.37
N LEU A 175 -3.12 -0.13 15.85
CA LEU A 175 -2.87 -0.43 17.26
C LEU A 175 -3.16 0.79 18.14
N ALA A 176 -2.68 1.97 17.72
CA ALA A 176 -2.92 3.20 18.46
C ALA A 176 -4.40 3.54 18.53
N ASP A 177 -5.16 3.38 17.44
CA ASP A 177 -6.63 3.58 17.41
C ASP A 177 -7.33 2.61 18.37
N LEU A 178 -6.92 1.34 18.37
CA LEU A 178 -7.48 0.31 19.24
C LEU A 178 -7.20 0.60 20.73
N LEU A 179 -5.96 0.97 21.05
CA LEU A 179 -5.56 1.35 22.41
C LEU A 179 -6.25 2.66 22.85
N ALA A 180 -6.37 3.64 21.97
CA ALA A 180 -7.07 4.90 22.24
C ALA A 180 -8.56 4.67 22.52
N ALA A 181 -9.21 3.74 21.82
CA ALA A 181 -10.60 3.35 22.06
C ALA A 181 -10.76 2.73 23.46
N LYS A 182 -9.73 2.03 23.96
CA LYS A 182 -9.68 1.48 25.34
C LYS A 182 -9.29 2.51 26.40
N GLY A 183 -8.93 3.74 26.00
CA GLY A 183 -8.43 4.77 26.89
C GLY A 183 -6.98 4.53 27.39
N ASN A 184 -6.25 3.65 26.72
CA ASN A 184 -4.85 3.34 27.07
C ASN A 184 -3.92 4.44 26.53
N GLN A 185 -3.07 4.99 27.42
CA GLN A 185 -2.13 6.06 27.08
C GLN A 185 -0.99 5.61 26.15
N ASP A 186 -0.71 4.31 26.06
CA ASP A 186 0.32 3.77 25.18
C ASP A 186 0.01 4.08 23.70
N ALA A 187 -1.25 4.33 23.35
CA ALA A 187 -1.68 4.81 22.04
C ALA A 187 -0.87 6.03 21.56
N LEU A 188 -0.53 6.95 22.49
CA LEU A 188 0.23 8.16 22.15
C LEU A 188 1.64 7.85 21.66
N SER A 189 2.28 6.82 22.20
CA SER A 189 3.62 6.42 21.79
C SER A 189 3.61 5.90 20.35
N TRP A 190 2.62 5.09 20.02
CA TRP A 190 2.45 4.55 18.66
C TRP A 190 2.07 5.64 17.65
N TYR A 191 1.15 6.53 17.99
CA TYR A 191 0.86 7.68 17.12
C TYR A 191 2.10 8.57 16.90
N ARG A 192 2.91 8.81 17.94
CA ARG A 192 4.16 9.59 17.80
C ARG A 192 5.15 8.90 16.89
N LEU A 193 5.30 7.58 17.02
CA LEU A 193 6.20 6.79 16.19
C LEU A 193 5.79 6.87 14.71
N ALA A 194 4.51 6.66 14.41
CA ALA A 194 3.97 6.79 13.07
C ALA A 194 4.07 8.24 12.52
N ALA A 195 3.84 9.24 13.40
CA ALA A 195 3.93 10.66 13.02
C ALA A 195 5.36 11.09 12.67
N VAL A 196 6.37 10.58 13.38
CA VAL A 196 7.80 10.83 13.09
C VAL A 196 8.18 10.23 11.72
N GLN A 197 7.58 9.11 11.35
CA GLN A 197 7.74 8.52 10.02
C GLN A 197 6.99 9.31 8.92
N GLY A 198 6.35 10.43 9.30
CA GLY A 198 5.70 11.35 8.39
C GLY A 198 4.26 11.01 8.06
N ASN A 199 3.63 10.03 8.70
CA ASN A 199 2.25 9.69 8.39
C ASN A 199 1.27 10.78 8.82
N ALA A 200 0.52 11.34 7.86
CA ALA A 200 -0.41 12.46 8.08
C ALA A 200 -1.64 12.05 8.91
N ALA A 201 -2.10 10.80 8.80
CA ALA A 201 -3.22 10.31 9.61
C ALA A 201 -2.82 10.25 11.10
N ALA A 202 -1.63 9.73 11.41
CA ALA A 202 -1.10 9.69 12.78
C ALA A 202 -0.87 11.09 13.36
N GLN A 203 -0.36 12.02 12.56
CA GLN A 203 -0.22 13.43 12.94
C GLN A 203 -1.57 14.07 13.26
N THR A 204 -2.59 13.78 12.44
CA THR A 204 -3.96 14.26 12.67
C THR A 204 -4.57 13.64 13.93
N ALA A 205 -4.36 12.34 14.16
CA ALA A 205 -4.80 11.66 15.36
C ALA A 205 -4.16 12.26 16.63
N LEU A 206 -2.84 12.50 16.63
CA LEU A 206 -2.16 13.21 17.71
C LEU A 206 -2.73 14.61 17.97
N ALA A 207 -2.97 15.37 16.90
CA ALA A 207 -3.58 16.71 17.04
C ALA A 207 -4.96 16.62 17.72
N ARG A 208 -5.76 15.63 17.37
CA ARG A 208 -7.06 15.39 18.02
C ARG A 208 -6.91 15.00 19.51
N GLN A 209 -5.91 14.19 19.87
CA GLN A 209 -5.66 13.82 21.28
C GLN A 209 -5.25 15.03 22.11
N TYR A 210 -4.37 15.91 21.58
CA TYR A 210 -3.99 17.14 22.25
C TYR A 210 -5.16 18.15 22.36
N LEU A 211 -6.13 18.14 21.42
CA LEU A 211 -7.32 18.99 21.52
C LEU A 211 -8.32 18.46 22.54
N THR A 212 -8.55 17.16 22.55
CA THR A 212 -9.56 16.54 23.42
C THR A 212 -9.09 16.36 24.86
N GLY A 213 -7.78 16.21 25.06
CA GLY A 213 -7.21 15.91 26.38
C GLY A 213 -7.59 14.55 26.93
N LYS A 214 -7.97 13.58 26.07
CA LYS A 214 -8.43 12.26 26.51
C LYS A 214 -7.31 11.35 26.99
N LEU A 215 -6.20 11.31 26.27
CA LEU A 215 -5.06 10.45 26.55
C LEU A 215 -3.84 11.24 27.08
N THR A 216 -3.84 12.55 26.95
CA THR A 216 -2.78 13.46 27.36
C THR A 216 -3.39 14.78 27.82
N ASP A 217 -2.60 15.62 28.48
CA ASP A 217 -3.04 16.97 28.80
C ASP A 217 -3.41 17.75 27.53
N ARG A 218 -4.47 18.56 27.64
CA ARG A 218 -4.93 19.38 26.54
C ARG A 218 -3.90 20.45 26.19
N ASP A 219 -3.38 20.41 24.97
CA ASP A 219 -2.42 21.39 24.44
C ASP A 219 -2.81 21.81 23.01
N PRO A 220 -3.61 22.87 22.86
CA PRO A 220 -4.03 23.36 21.54
C PRO A 220 -2.87 23.82 20.66
N LEU A 221 -1.73 24.24 21.23
CA LEU A 221 -0.57 24.66 20.45
C LEU A 221 0.14 23.47 19.82
N GLN A 222 0.29 22.37 20.54
CA GLN A 222 0.81 21.12 19.96
C GLN A 222 -0.17 20.56 18.93
N ALA A 223 -1.46 20.61 19.21
CA ALA A 223 -2.48 20.20 18.24
C ALA A 223 -2.36 20.96 16.93
N PHE A 224 -2.20 22.29 17.00
CA PHE A 224 -1.98 23.13 15.81
C PHE A 224 -0.73 22.71 15.02
N LYS A 225 0.39 22.47 15.71
CA LYS A 225 1.65 22.07 15.05
C LYS A 225 1.47 20.77 14.26
N TYR A 226 0.91 19.73 14.91
CA TYR A 226 0.71 18.44 14.25
C TYR A 226 -0.33 18.54 13.11
N ALA A 227 -1.46 19.25 13.33
CA ALA A 227 -2.47 19.44 12.30
C ALA A 227 -1.91 20.18 11.08
N ARG A 228 -1.08 21.22 11.30
CA ARG A 228 -0.42 21.96 10.22
C ARG A 228 0.51 21.06 9.42
N THR A 229 1.37 20.29 10.07
CA THR A 229 2.30 19.37 9.39
C THR A 229 1.56 18.37 8.51
N ALA A 230 0.42 17.84 8.97
CA ALA A 230 -0.42 16.94 8.19
C ALA A 230 -1.17 17.67 7.06
N ALA A 231 -1.62 18.92 7.31
CA ALA A 231 -2.30 19.74 6.31
C ALA A 231 -1.37 20.17 5.17
N ASP A 232 -0.09 20.44 5.45
CA ASP A 232 0.94 20.74 4.45
C ASP A 232 1.13 19.57 3.45
N ARG A 233 0.76 18.34 3.85
CA ARG A 233 0.71 17.13 3.01
C ARG A 233 -0.65 16.91 2.33
N GLN A 234 -1.51 17.90 2.32
CA GLN A 234 -2.82 17.85 1.67
C GLN A 234 -3.77 16.78 2.26
N PHE A 235 -3.57 16.36 3.51
CA PHE A 235 -4.41 15.35 4.13
C PHE A 235 -5.78 15.94 4.49
N PRO A 236 -6.91 15.40 3.94
CA PRO A 236 -8.22 16.07 4.01
C PRO A 236 -8.71 16.28 5.45
N ASP A 237 -8.50 15.30 6.33
CA ASP A 237 -8.91 15.38 7.72
C ASP A 237 -8.10 16.39 8.52
N ALA A 238 -6.81 16.55 8.19
CA ALA A 238 -5.95 17.55 8.81
C ALA A 238 -6.34 18.96 8.36
N LEU A 239 -6.65 19.15 7.09
CA LEU A 239 -7.17 20.42 6.57
C LEU A 239 -8.50 20.78 7.24
N CYS A 240 -9.41 19.81 7.38
CA CYS A 240 -10.66 20.03 8.09
C CYS A 240 -10.41 20.41 9.56
N LEU A 241 -9.45 19.76 10.22
CA LEU A 241 -9.05 20.07 11.59
C LEU A 241 -8.40 21.47 11.69
N MET A 242 -7.57 21.85 10.72
CA MET A 242 -7.02 23.21 10.64
C MET A 242 -8.11 24.26 10.52
N GLY A 243 -9.16 23.98 9.74
CA GLY A 243 -10.34 24.81 9.69
C GLY A 243 -10.99 25.02 11.07
N ASP A 244 -11.14 23.94 11.86
CA ASP A 244 -11.65 24.04 13.22
C ASP A 244 -10.74 24.87 14.13
N LEU A 245 -9.42 24.64 14.06
CA LEU A 245 -8.44 25.37 14.86
C LEU A 245 -8.49 26.87 14.56
N CYS A 246 -8.56 27.24 13.29
CA CYS A 246 -8.72 28.63 12.85
C CYS A 246 -10.06 29.23 13.30
N ARG A 247 -11.15 28.49 13.16
CA ARG A 247 -12.49 28.97 13.53
C ARG A 247 -12.63 29.29 15.01
N TYR A 248 -12.15 28.37 15.86
CA TYR A 248 -12.33 28.49 17.31
C TYR A 248 -11.13 29.11 18.03
N GLY A 249 -10.07 29.48 17.29
CA GLY A 249 -8.88 30.09 17.89
C GLY A 249 -8.11 29.13 18.79
N LEU A 250 -8.05 27.85 18.45
CA LEU A 250 -7.38 26.84 19.26
C LEU A 250 -5.89 26.77 18.88
N GLY A 251 -5.04 27.29 19.75
CA GLY A 251 -3.60 27.39 19.53
C GLY A 251 -3.13 28.51 18.60
N ILE A 252 -4.07 29.26 18.00
CA ILE A 252 -3.83 30.43 17.13
C ILE A 252 -4.92 31.46 17.35
N ARG A 253 -4.79 32.65 16.76
CA ARG A 253 -5.86 33.62 16.75
C ARG A 253 -7.01 33.15 15.87
N PRO A 254 -8.29 33.38 16.26
CA PRO A 254 -9.44 33.04 15.43
C PRO A 254 -9.38 33.75 14.08
N ASP A 255 -9.57 32.98 12.99
CA ASP A 255 -9.66 33.53 11.64
C ASP A 255 -10.68 32.71 10.82
N LEU A 256 -11.89 33.31 10.67
CA LEU A 256 -13.00 32.68 9.94
C LEU A 256 -12.70 32.55 8.41
N SER A 257 -11.97 33.51 7.86
CA SER A 257 -11.61 33.47 6.43
C SER A 257 -10.67 32.31 6.14
N ALA A 258 -9.63 32.17 6.96
CA ALA A 258 -8.71 31.03 6.88
C ALA A 258 -9.46 29.70 7.12
N ALA A 259 -10.36 29.64 8.09
CA ALA A 259 -11.15 28.44 8.36
C ALA A 259 -11.95 27.98 7.13
N GLN A 260 -12.63 28.91 6.45
CA GLN A 260 -13.40 28.63 5.24
C GLN A 260 -12.50 28.13 4.08
N GLN A 261 -11.30 28.72 3.93
CA GLN A 261 -10.36 28.26 2.92
C GLN A 261 -9.91 26.81 3.18
N TYR A 262 -9.56 26.47 4.42
CA TYR A 262 -9.20 25.11 4.82
C TYR A 262 -10.36 24.13 4.61
N TYR A 263 -11.60 24.49 4.96
CA TYR A 263 -12.76 23.62 4.72
C TYR A 263 -13.03 23.41 3.23
N ARG A 264 -12.92 24.47 2.38
CA ARG A 264 -13.07 24.33 0.93
C ARG A 264 -12.00 23.43 0.34
N HIS A 265 -10.76 23.58 0.79
CA HIS A 265 -9.66 22.75 0.36
C HIS A 265 -9.87 21.28 0.79
N ALA A 266 -10.21 21.03 2.05
CA ALA A 266 -10.52 19.68 2.54
C ALA A 266 -11.70 19.05 1.77
N ALA A 267 -12.73 19.84 1.48
CA ALA A 267 -13.89 19.41 0.71
C ALA A 267 -13.54 19.08 -0.73
N ALA A 268 -12.63 19.84 -1.36
CA ALA A 268 -12.13 19.56 -2.70
C ALA A 268 -11.37 18.21 -2.76
N LEU A 269 -10.67 17.87 -1.68
CA LEU A 269 -9.98 16.59 -1.51
C LEU A 269 -10.88 15.45 -0.97
N GLY A 270 -12.20 15.65 -0.91
CA GLY A 270 -13.16 14.60 -0.58
C GLY A 270 -13.61 14.53 0.89
N SER A 271 -13.17 15.44 1.77
CA SER A 271 -13.61 15.43 3.17
C SER A 271 -15.10 15.76 3.32
N MET A 272 -15.92 14.76 3.60
CA MET A 272 -17.35 14.93 3.88
C MET A 272 -17.60 15.74 5.14
N ALA A 273 -16.72 15.64 6.14
CA ALA A 273 -16.80 16.45 7.35
C ALA A 273 -16.65 17.95 7.05
N ALA A 274 -15.72 18.30 6.14
CA ALA A 274 -15.54 19.68 5.70
C ALA A 274 -16.74 20.18 4.87
N VAL A 275 -17.30 19.33 4.00
CA VAL A 275 -18.53 19.64 3.25
C VAL A 275 -19.69 19.94 4.19
N GLN A 276 -19.91 19.11 5.22
CA GLN A 276 -20.97 19.35 6.22
C GLN A 276 -20.78 20.67 6.97
N LYS A 277 -19.53 21.04 7.30
CA LYS A 277 -19.22 22.32 7.94
C LYS A 277 -19.54 23.51 7.03
N LEU A 278 -19.15 23.44 5.76
CA LEU A 278 -19.47 24.46 4.77
C LEU A 278 -20.99 24.58 4.55
N LEU A 279 -21.71 23.44 4.49
CA LEU A 279 -23.17 23.42 4.39
C LEU A 279 -23.84 24.11 5.58
N SER A 280 -23.37 23.80 6.81
CA SER A 280 -23.91 24.41 8.00
C SER A 280 -23.71 25.94 8.04
N GLU A 281 -22.59 26.42 7.53
CA GLU A 281 -22.31 27.86 7.39
C GLU A 281 -23.17 28.53 6.28
N ALA A 282 -23.24 27.85 5.11
CA ALA A 282 -24.00 28.35 3.98
C ALA A 282 -25.51 28.43 4.29
N ALA A 283 -26.05 27.45 5.02
CA ALA A 283 -27.43 27.45 5.46
C ALA A 283 -27.79 28.68 6.32
N LEU A 284 -26.82 29.17 7.12
CA LEU A 284 -26.99 30.32 7.98
C LEU A 284 -26.87 31.68 7.25
N HIS A 285 -26.02 31.75 6.23
CA HIS A 285 -25.58 33.02 5.66
C HIS A 285 -25.81 33.16 4.14
N GLN A 286 -25.95 32.09 3.38
CA GLN A 286 -26.00 32.07 1.91
C GLN A 286 -26.90 30.94 1.37
N PRO A 287 -28.23 31.08 1.38
CA PRO A 287 -29.15 29.99 1.00
C PRO A 287 -29.00 29.51 -0.46
N GLU A 288 -28.66 30.40 -1.40
CA GLU A 288 -28.43 30.00 -2.81
C GLU A 288 -27.18 29.12 -2.97
N HIS A 289 -26.13 29.41 -2.22
CA HIS A 289 -24.91 28.61 -2.22
C HIS A 289 -25.10 27.26 -1.51
N TYR A 290 -26.03 27.22 -0.54
CA TYR A 290 -26.39 26.00 0.20
C TYR A 290 -26.93 24.91 -0.72
N GLU A 291 -27.89 25.21 -1.62
CA GLU A 291 -28.46 24.19 -2.52
C GLU A 291 -27.45 23.64 -3.49
N LYS A 292 -26.50 24.46 -3.97
CA LYS A 292 -25.40 23.98 -4.81
C LYS A 292 -24.46 23.02 -4.05
N LEU A 293 -24.01 23.43 -2.86
CA LEU A 293 -23.14 22.59 -2.03
C LEU A 293 -23.82 21.28 -1.61
N LYS A 294 -25.13 21.34 -1.32
CA LYS A 294 -25.94 20.18 -0.95
C LYS A 294 -26.03 19.17 -2.11
N SER A 295 -26.26 19.65 -3.34
CA SER A 295 -26.30 18.76 -4.52
C SER A 295 -24.94 18.10 -4.78
N GLU A 296 -23.84 18.86 -4.67
CA GLU A 296 -22.47 18.33 -4.79
C GLU A 296 -22.15 17.31 -3.68
N ALA A 297 -22.61 17.57 -2.45
CA ALA A 297 -22.41 16.66 -1.32
C ALA A 297 -23.18 15.35 -1.50
N LEU A 298 -24.44 15.43 -1.99
CA LEU A 298 -25.26 14.25 -2.26
C LEU A 298 -24.62 13.39 -3.36
N GLN A 299 -24.16 13.99 -4.44
CA GLN A 299 -23.49 13.31 -5.53
C GLN A 299 -22.22 12.59 -5.04
N ARG A 300 -21.43 13.24 -4.17
CA ARG A 300 -20.23 12.60 -3.58
C ARG A 300 -20.60 11.42 -2.68
N GLN A 301 -21.64 11.57 -1.87
CA GLN A 301 -22.12 10.49 -1.00
C GLN A 301 -22.62 9.29 -1.82
N GLU A 302 -23.34 9.50 -2.90
CA GLU A 302 -23.78 8.47 -3.82
C GLU A 302 -22.57 7.75 -4.46
N THR A 303 -21.57 8.52 -4.92
CA THR A 303 -20.34 7.97 -5.50
C THR A 303 -19.56 7.13 -4.49
N GLU A 304 -19.45 7.58 -3.25
CA GLU A 304 -18.79 6.82 -2.18
C GLU A 304 -19.54 5.52 -1.86
N GLN A 305 -20.88 5.54 -1.86
CA GLN A 305 -21.69 4.34 -1.69
C GLN A 305 -21.47 3.34 -2.85
N LEU A 306 -21.37 3.83 -4.10
CA LEU A 306 -21.03 2.99 -5.25
C LEU A 306 -19.67 2.34 -5.06
N CYS A 307 -18.65 3.07 -4.62
CA CYS A 307 -17.31 2.53 -4.36
C CYS A 307 -17.32 1.47 -3.26
N ARG A 308 -18.02 1.71 -2.14
CA ARG A 308 -18.16 0.72 -1.06
C ARG A 308 -18.88 -0.55 -1.53
N SER A 309 -19.94 -0.38 -2.32
CA SER A 309 -20.67 -1.51 -2.90
C SER A 309 -19.82 -2.28 -3.91
N ALA A 310 -19.02 -1.58 -4.71
CA ALA A 310 -18.09 -2.19 -5.64
C ALA A 310 -17.00 -3.00 -4.90
N ALA A 311 -16.41 -2.44 -3.84
CA ALA A 311 -15.45 -3.12 -2.99
C ALA A 311 -16.07 -4.37 -2.35
N ALA A 312 -17.28 -4.28 -1.83
CA ALA A 312 -17.99 -5.43 -1.27
C ALA A 312 -18.23 -6.54 -2.32
N CYS A 313 -18.55 -6.18 -3.57
CA CYS A 313 -18.66 -7.13 -4.68
C CYS A 313 -17.30 -7.74 -5.06
N LEU A 314 -16.23 -6.94 -5.02
CA LEU A 314 -14.88 -7.38 -5.34
C LEU A 314 -14.35 -8.37 -4.30
N ASP A 315 -14.50 -8.04 -3.03
CA ASP A 315 -13.96 -8.79 -1.89
C ASP A 315 -14.89 -9.92 -1.41
N GLY A 316 -16.16 -9.91 -1.85
CA GLY A 316 -17.17 -10.88 -1.44
C GLY A 316 -17.65 -10.66 0.00
N ILE A 317 -17.60 -9.41 0.50
CA ILE A 317 -18.05 -9.07 1.86
C ILE A 317 -19.58 -9.14 1.92
N GLY A 318 -20.11 -10.09 2.70
CA GLY A 318 -21.56 -10.29 2.86
C GLY A 318 -22.28 -10.92 1.65
N GLN A 319 -21.58 -11.19 0.56
CA GLN A 319 -22.11 -11.78 -0.68
C GLN A 319 -21.04 -12.56 -1.44
N LYS A 320 -21.44 -13.34 -2.46
CA LYS A 320 -20.46 -13.96 -3.36
C LYS A 320 -19.74 -12.88 -4.17
N LYS A 321 -18.45 -13.13 -4.48
CA LYS A 321 -17.68 -12.26 -5.37
C LYS A 321 -18.36 -12.13 -6.72
N ASP A 322 -18.56 -10.91 -7.14
CA ASP A 322 -19.09 -10.55 -8.45
C ASP A 322 -18.21 -9.46 -9.08
N TYR A 323 -17.18 -9.91 -9.78
CA TYR A 323 -16.22 -9.03 -10.44
C TYR A 323 -16.83 -8.18 -11.55
N ALA A 324 -17.85 -8.71 -12.27
CA ALA A 324 -18.53 -7.98 -13.32
C ALA A 324 -19.33 -6.82 -12.71
N ARG A 325 -20.04 -7.08 -11.60
CA ARG A 325 -20.80 -6.06 -10.88
C ARG A 325 -19.87 -5.03 -10.22
N ALA A 326 -18.77 -5.48 -9.60
CA ALA A 326 -17.76 -4.59 -9.02
C ALA A 326 -17.21 -3.63 -10.07
N ARG A 327 -16.81 -4.14 -11.24
CA ARG A 327 -16.32 -3.32 -12.36
C ARG A 327 -17.34 -2.30 -12.81
N GLN A 328 -18.61 -2.69 -12.94
CA GLN A 328 -19.67 -1.77 -13.37
C GLN A 328 -19.84 -0.62 -12.36
N LEU A 329 -19.93 -0.93 -11.08
CA LEU A 329 -20.10 0.06 -10.01
C LEU A 329 -18.88 1.01 -9.91
N TYR A 330 -17.66 0.47 -10.06
CA TYR A 330 -16.48 1.32 -10.13
C TYR A 330 -16.44 2.20 -11.36
N LEU A 331 -16.91 1.74 -12.54
CA LEU A 331 -17.02 2.58 -13.72
C LEU A 331 -18.03 3.72 -13.51
N GLU A 332 -19.19 3.44 -12.90
CA GLU A 332 -20.19 4.45 -12.57
C GLU A 332 -19.59 5.52 -11.61
N ALA A 333 -18.84 5.08 -10.59
CA ALA A 333 -18.17 5.99 -9.66
C ALA A 333 -16.99 6.75 -10.30
N ALA A 334 -16.25 6.13 -11.20
CA ALA A 334 -15.09 6.75 -11.87
C ALA A 334 -15.49 7.90 -12.82
N VAL A 335 -16.72 7.88 -13.37
CA VAL A 335 -17.28 9.02 -14.14
C VAL A 335 -17.31 10.30 -13.29
N CYS A 336 -17.49 10.16 -11.97
CA CYS A 336 -17.44 11.27 -11.02
C CYS A 336 -16.02 11.62 -10.55
N ASN A 337 -14.98 11.12 -11.23
CA ASN A 337 -13.57 11.35 -10.91
C ASN A 337 -13.17 10.91 -9.48
N HIS A 338 -13.69 9.76 -9.01
CA HIS A 338 -13.42 9.25 -7.67
C HIS A 338 -12.14 8.40 -7.66
N ALA A 339 -11.17 8.76 -6.80
CA ALA A 339 -9.85 8.12 -6.77
C ALA A 339 -9.91 6.62 -6.43
N ASP A 340 -10.71 6.25 -5.40
CA ASP A 340 -10.84 4.83 -5.00
C ASP A 340 -11.51 4.00 -6.08
N ALA A 341 -12.42 4.59 -6.86
CA ALA A 341 -13.04 3.89 -8.00
C ALA A 341 -12.04 3.61 -9.10
N ALA A 342 -11.22 4.61 -9.44
CA ALA A 342 -10.16 4.45 -10.42
C ALA A 342 -9.10 3.43 -9.93
N ALA A 343 -8.70 3.48 -8.66
CA ALA A 343 -7.80 2.49 -8.07
C ALA A 343 -8.40 1.07 -8.10
N GLY A 344 -9.71 0.94 -7.80
CA GLY A 344 -10.42 -0.33 -7.88
C GLY A 344 -10.46 -0.91 -9.30
N LEU A 345 -10.69 -0.07 -10.31
CA LEU A 345 -10.60 -0.47 -11.72
C LEU A 345 -9.18 -0.88 -12.09
N GLY A 346 -8.17 -0.10 -11.66
CA GLY A 346 -6.77 -0.45 -11.84
C GLY A 346 -6.45 -1.86 -11.36
N LYS A 347 -6.91 -2.23 -10.15
CA LYS A 347 -6.75 -3.58 -9.59
C LYS A 347 -7.46 -4.65 -10.41
N ILE A 348 -8.70 -4.40 -10.85
CA ILE A 348 -9.46 -5.36 -11.67
C ILE A 348 -8.71 -5.67 -12.95
N TYR A 349 -8.21 -4.64 -13.65
CA TYR A 349 -7.45 -4.83 -14.88
C TYR A 349 -6.05 -5.40 -14.64
N TYR A 350 -5.37 -4.99 -13.59
CA TYR A 350 -4.03 -5.47 -13.25
C TYR A 350 -4.02 -6.97 -12.90
N HIS A 351 -4.95 -7.40 -12.06
CA HIS A 351 -5.05 -8.79 -11.62
C HIS A 351 -5.92 -9.68 -12.53
N GLY A 352 -6.57 -9.12 -13.55
CA GLY A 352 -7.45 -9.87 -14.42
C GLY A 352 -8.67 -10.45 -13.71
N LEU A 353 -9.29 -9.69 -12.79
CA LEU A 353 -10.40 -10.17 -11.96
C LEU A 353 -11.69 -10.24 -12.77
N GLY A 354 -12.09 -11.46 -13.15
CA GLY A 354 -13.26 -11.71 -14.00
C GLY A 354 -13.11 -11.29 -15.47
N ILE A 355 -11.96 -10.83 -15.87
CA ILE A 355 -11.56 -10.45 -17.24
C ILE A 355 -10.08 -10.80 -17.43
N PRO A 356 -9.56 -10.94 -18.66
CA PRO A 356 -8.13 -11.04 -18.89
C PRO A 356 -7.40 -9.82 -18.33
N ALA A 357 -6.20 -10.04 -17.76
CA ALA A 357 -5.36 -8.96 -17.27
C ALA A 357 -4.94 -8.05 -18.43
N ASP A 358 -5.01 -6.73 -18.20
CA ASP A 358 -4.66 -5.69 -19.17
C ASP A 358 -3.85 -4.60 -18.47
N ALA A 359 -2.54 -4.67 -18.65
CA ALA A 359 -1.60 -3.72 -18.04
C ALA A 359 -1.80 -2.28 -18.58
N GLY A 360 -2.24 -2.10 -19.83
CA GLY A 360 -2.52 -0.78 -20.40
C GLY A 360 -3.70 -0.10 -19.72
N SER A 361 -4.82 -0.81 -19.57
CA SER A 361 -5.98 -0.31 -18.84
C SER A 361 -5.66 -0.12 -17.35
N ALA A 362 -4.87 -1.00 -16.74
CA ALA A 362 -4.44 -0.85 -15.36
C ALA A 362 -3.60 0.43 -15.16
N ALA A 363 -2.62 0.68 -16.04
CA ALA A 363 -1.78 1.87 -15.98
C ALA A 363 -2.61 3.16 -16.14
N TYR A 364 -3.59 3.16 -17.03
CA TYR A 364 -4.51 4.29 -17.23
C TYR A 364 -5.29 4.62 -15.95
N TRP A 365 -5.94 3.61 -15.35
CA TRP A 365 -6.78 3.81 -14.18
C TRP A 365 -5.99 4.11 -12.92
N PHE A 366 -4.85 3.44 -12.70
CA PHE A 366 -3.96 3.78 -11.61
C PHE A 366 -3.37 5.18 -11.77
N GLY A 367 -3.05 5.61 -13.00
CA GLY A 367 -2.59 6.97 -13.28
C GLY A 367 -3.58 8.03 -12.82
N ILE A 368 -4.87 7.87 -13.18
CA ILE A 368 -5.94 8.78 -12.74
C ILE A 368 -6.05 8.86 -11.21
N ALA A 369 -5.96 7.72 -10.52
CA ALA A 369 -6.03 7.70 -9.07
C ALA A 369 -4.75 8.25 -8.41
N ALA A 370 -3.58 7.99 -9.00
CA ALA A 370 -2.28 8.48 -8.50
C ALA A 370 -2.16 10.01 -8.59
N GLU A 371 -2.68 10.62 -9.65
CA GLU A 371 -2.77 12.09 -9.78
C GLU A 371 -3.66 12.72 -8.69
N GLN A 372 -4.59 11.95 -8.14
CA GLN A 372 -5.43 12.36 -7.00
C GLN A 372 -4.81 11.98 -5.65
N ASN A 373 -3.51 11.67 -5.62
CA ASN A 373 -2.76 11.28 -4.42
C ASN A 373 -3.26 9.99 -3.73
N HIS A 374 -3.88 9.08 -4.47
CA HIS A 374 -4.29 7.79 -3.92
C HIS A 374 -3.04 6.91 -3.68
N PRO A 375 -2.70 6.56 -2.42
CA PRO A 375 -1.40 5.98 -2.08
C PRO A 375 -1.12 4.65 -2.76
N GLU A 376 -2.13 3.77 -2.78
CA GLU A 376 -2.00 2.46 -3.42
C GLU A 376 -1.85 2.58 -4.94
N ALA A 377 -2.56 3.53 -5.57
CA ALA A 377 -2.45 3.76 -7.00
C ALA A 377 -1.08 4.36 -7.37
N GLN A 378 -0.53 5.24 -6.53
CA GLN A 378 0.83 5.75 -6.70
C GLN A 378 1.86 4.61 -6.69
N TYR A 379 1.70 3.67 -5.76
CA TYR A 379 2.56 2.49 -5.69
C TYR A 379 2.49 1.65 -6.96
N TYR A 380 1.28 1.26 -7.40
CA TYR A 380 1.13 0.46 -8.63
C TYR A 380 1.59 1.23 -9.89
N SER A 381 1.30 2.53 -9.99
CA SER A 381 1.77 3.37 -11.09
C SER A 381 3.29 3.42 -11.14
N ALA A 382 3.96 3.51 -9.99
CA ALA A 382 5.41 3.49 -9.91
C ALA A 382 5.99 2.20 -10.52
N PHE A 383 5.46 1.04 -10.14
CA PHE A 383 5.92 -0.24 -10.67
C PHE A 383 5.63 -0.41 -12.17
N LEU A 384 4.43 -0.01 -12.62
CA LEU A 384 4.08 -0.08 -14.04
C LEU A 384 4.98 0.81 -14.91
N LEU A 385 5.31 2.02 -14.44
CA LEU A 385 6.23 2.95 -15.11
C LEU A 385 7.68 2.46 -15.08
N TYR A 386 8.12 1.87 -13.98
CA TYR A 386 9.46 1.36 -13.85
C TYR A 386 9.72 0.17 -14.79
N HIS A 387 8.76 -0.75 -14.90
CA HIS A 387 8.87 -1.94 -15.76
C HIS A 387 8.39 -1.69 -17.20
N GLY A 388 7.81 -0.54 -17.51
CA GLY A 388 7.22 -0.27 -18.83
C GLY A 388 6.02 -1.17 -19.15
N GLN A 389 5.28 -1.62 -18.12
CA GLN A 389 4.12 -2.50 -18.29
C GLN A 389 2.86 -1.68 -18.56
N GLY A 390 2.31 -1.83 -19.75
CA GLY A 390 1.11 -1.09 -20.19
C GLY A 390 1.34 0.41 -20.42
N THR A 391 2.53 0.90 -20.19
CA THR A 391 2.96 2.31 -20.41
C THR A 391 4.42 2.33 -20.80
N ALA A 392 4.90 3.46 -21.35
CA ALA A 392 6.32 3.62 -21.62
C ALA A 392 7.12 3.65 -20.30
N MET A 393 8.26 2.97 -20.26
CA MET A 393 9.16 2.98 -19.11
C MET A 393 9.62 4.43 -18.81
N ASN A 394 9.45 4.85 -17.55
CA ASN A 394 9.83 6.17 -17.09
C ASN A 394 10.30 6.09 -15.62
N VAL A 395 11.60 5.83 -15.44
CA VAL A 395 12.22 5.65 -14.12
C VAL A 395 12.12 6.91 -13.24
N PRO A 396 12.34 8.16 -13.74
CA PRO A 396 12.12 9.35 -12.94
C PRO A 396 10.70 9.47 -12.37
N ALA A 397 9.67 9.31 -13.23
CA ALA A 397 8.29 9.39 -12.79
C ALA A 397 7.92 8.23 -11.84
N ALA A 398 8.47 7.04 -12.08
CA ALA A 398 8.29 5.89 -11.18
C ALA A 398 8.83 6.19 -9.77
N TYR A 399 10.02 6.79 -9.69
CA TYR A 399 10.62 7.21 -8.43
C TYR A 399 9.72 8.22 -7.69
N ASP A 400 9.25 9.25 -8.39
CA ASP A 400 8.42 10.30 -7.81
C ASP A 400 7.10 9.74 -7.26
N TYR A 401 6.45 8.82 -7.99
CA TYR A 401 5.24 8.15 -7.51
C TYR A 401 5.50 7.19 -6.34
N LEU A 402 6.61 6.46 -6.33
CA LEU A 402 6.94 5.58 -5.22
C LEU A 402 7.26 6.37 -3.95
N GLN A 403 7.97 7.49 -4.09
CA GLN A 403 8.22 8.42 -3.00
C GLN A 403 6.91 8.99 -2.45
N ALA A 404 6.00 9.42 -3.35
CA ALA A 404 4.68 9.92 -2.95
C ALA A 404 3.84 8.85 -2.23
N ALA A 405 3.87 7.60 -2.69
CA ALA A 405 3.20 6.49 -2.02
C ALA A 405 3.74 6.26 -0.60
N ALA A 406 5.07 6.32 -0.44
CA ALA A 406 5.73 6.21 0.86
C ALA A 406 5.36 7.36 1.80
N ASP A 407 5.37 8.60 1.28
CA ASP A 407 5.00 9.79 2.03
C ASP A 407 3.52 9.78 2.45
N ASN A 408 2.66 9.16 1.65
CA ASN A 408 1.25 8.95 1.94
C ASN A 408 0.98 7.70 2.80
N GLY A 409 2.03 7.01 3.27
CA GLY A 409 1.93 5.91 4.24
C GLY A 409 1.53 4.56 3.64
N TYR A 410 1.73 4.33 2.35
CA TYR A 410 1.49 3.04 1.73
C TYR A 410 2.71 2.13 1.84
N GLY A 411 2.51 0.93 2.39
CA GLY A 411 3.56 -0.08 2.50
C GLY A 411 4.51 0.11 3.69
N ASN A 412 5.57 -0.71 3.71
CA ASN A 412 6.62 -0.61 4.72
C ASN A 412 7.64 0.47 4.32
N PRO A 413 7.86 1.52 5.13
CA PRO A 413 8.79 2.58 4.79
C PRO A 413 10.23 2.11 4.56
N GLN A 414 10.66 1.05 5.24
CA GLN A 414 12.02 0.51 5.06
C GLN A 414 12.18 -0.19 3.71
N GLU A 415 11.17 -0.98 3.31
CA GLU A 415 11.16 -1.65 2.00
C GLU A 415 11.09 -0.63 0.86
N LEU A 416 10.20 0.35 0.99
CA LEU A 416 10.05 1.40 -0.02
C LEU A 416 11.32 2.25 -0.15
N ARG A 417 12.00 2.57 0.95
CA ARG A 417 13.28 3.27 0.91
C ARG A 417 14.36 2.45 0.21
N ALA A 418 14.45 1.15 0.48
CA ALA A 418 15.40 0.29 -0.19
C ALA A 418 15.17 0.25 -1.71
N ILE A 419 13.91 0.19 -2.15
CA ILE A 419 13.55 0.25 -3.57
C ILE A 419 13.89 1.64 -4.15
N LEU A 420 13.60 2.71 -3.43
CA LEU A 420 13.91 4.07 -3.86
C LEU A 420 15.42 4.32 -3.99
N GLU A 421 16.23 3.83 -3.07
CA GLU A 421 17.69 3.90 -3.14
C GLU A 421 18.21 3.14 -4.37
N GLN A 422 17.67 1.97 -4.64
CA GLN A 422 17.99 1.21 -5.85
C GLN A 422 17.64 1.98 -7.12
N TRP A 423 16.44 2.51 -7.23
CA TRP A 423 15.99 3.26 -8.41
C TRP A 423 16.72 4.60 -8.58
N GLN A 424 17.18 5.20 -7.48
CA GLN A 424 17.96 6.42 -7.53
C GLN A 424 19.35 6.21 -8.18
N CYS A 425 19.95 5.05 -8.00
CA CYS A 425 21.20 4.68 -8.67
C CYS A 425 21.03 4.47 -10.18
N GLU A 426 19.80 4.30 -10.65
CA GLU A 426 19.45 4.02 -12.05
C GLU A 426 18.89 5.25 -12.80
N ARG A 427 18.69 6.36 -12.07
CA ARG A 427 18.19 7.65 -12.59
C ARG A 427 19.32 8.46 -13.25
#